data_56e25deca476bf2731a56ee545339292
#
_entry.id   56e25deca476bf2731a56ee545339292
#
_cell.length_a   1.000
_cell.length_b   1.000
_cell.length_c   1.000
_cell.angle_alpha   90.00
_cell.angle_beta   90.00
_cell.angle_gamma   90.00
#
_symmetry.space_group_name_H-M   'P 1'
#
loop_
_entity.id
_entity.type
_entity.pdbx_description
1 polymer ?
#
loop_
_entity_poly.entity_id
_entity_poly.type
_entity_poly.pdbx_seq_one_letter_code
_entity_poly.pdbx_strand_id
1 'polypeptide(L)'
;MIKLHDKHFKPFLSQAEVKEAVKNIATKIAADYKDQTPIFVGVLNGSFMFVSDFLKEYEHPCEVSFVKLSSYSGLTSTGIVETLLDIPENIKGKSVIILEDIIDTGRTLKELVHMFSNTNVLDFKIATLFHKPSVYNGEYKIDYIGLEIPDKFIVGYGLDYNELGRNLKEVYQLNQNTMINLVLFGKPGAGKGTQAEFLKSEYNLKHISTGDVFRYNIKNGTELGKLAQSFMDKGDLVPDEVTIKMLQDEVEKNPEASGF
;
A
#
# COMPACT_ATOMS: atom_id res chain seq x y z
N MET A 1 -7.00 12.32 -1.67
CA MET A 1 -7.25 10.94 -1.17
C MET A 1 -7.91 10.15 -2.29
N ILE A 2 -7.55 8.89 -2.48
CA ILE A 2 -8.16 7.99 -3.49
C ILE A 2 -8.64 6.72 -2.80
N LYS A 3 -9.60 6.03 -3.41
CA LYS A 3 -10.09 4.73 -2.95
C LYS A 3 -9.78 3.68 -4.02
N LEU A 4 -9.14 2.57 -3.63
CA LEU A 4 -8.95 1.39 -4.45
C LEU A 4 -9.54 0.20 -3.70
N HIS A 5 -10.50 -0.49 -4.29
CA HIS A 5 -11.28 -1.54 -3.63
C HIS A 5 -11.84 -1.10 -2.27
N ASP A 6 -11.43 -1.76 -1.20
CA ASP A 6 -11.86 -1.55 0.18
C ASP A 6 -10.96 -0.57 0.96
N LYS A 7 -9.87 -0.08 0.35
CA LYS A 7 -8.86 0.73 1.05
C LYS A 7 -8.79 2.17 0.53
N HIS A 8 -8.45 3.08 1.45
CA HIS A 8 -8.20 4.47 1.15
C HIS A 8 -6.71 4.78 1.19
N PHE A 9 -6.25 5.63 0.27
CA PHE A 9 -4.86 6.02 0.14
C PHE A 9 -4.77 7.55 0.10
N LYS A 10 -3.77 8.08 0.80
CA LYS A 10 -3.46 9.52 0.80
C LYS A 10 -2.25 9.81 -0.08
N PRO A 11 -2.12 11.00 -0.66
CA PRO A 11 -0.92 11.40 -1.39
C PRO A 11 0.33 11.22 -0.53
N PHE A 12 1.40 10.72 -1.15
CA PHE A 12 2.68 10.47 -0.48
C PHE A 12 3.84 11.11 -1.23
N LEU A 13 4.03 10.80 -2.53
CA LEU A 13 5.03 11.44 -3.38
C LEU A 13 4.35 12.00 -4.61
N SER A 14 4.69 13.24 -4.94
CA SER A 14 4.22 13.90 -6.15
C SER A 14 4.90 13.35 -7.41
N GLN A 15 4.28 13.55 -8.56
CA GLN A 15 4.86 13.21 -9.85
C GLN A 15 6.22 13.89 -10.06
N ALA A 16 6.41 15.12 -9.56
CA ALA A 16 7.66 15.87 -9.69
C ALA A 16 8.80 15.21 -8.91
N GLU A 17 8.55 14.79 -7.67
CA GLU A 17 9.53 14.09 -6.82
C GLU A 17 9.94 12.75 -7.44
N VAL A 18 8.98 11.99 -7.96
CA VAL A 18 9.25 10.72 -8.64
C VAL A 18 10.09 10.93 -9.89
N LYS A 19 9.74 11.90 -10.74
CA LYS A 19 10.51 12.22 -11.95
C LYS A 19 11.93 12.65 -11.64
N GLU A 20 12.14 13.47 -10.63
CA GLU A 20 13.47 13.90 -10.21
C GLU A 20 14.31 12.70 -9.73
N ALA A 21 13.73 11.78 -8.98
CA ALA A 21 14.40 10.56 -8.56
C ALA A 21 14.82 9.68 -9.76
N VAL A 22 13.93 9.50 -10.74
CA VAL A 22 14.22 8.77 -11.98
C VAL A 22 15.38 9.41 -12.74
N LYS A 23 15.35 10.73 -12.92
CA LYS A 23 16.41 11.49 -13.59
C LYS A 23 17.75 11.34 -12.88
N ASN A 24 17.74 11.41 -11.55
CA ASN A 24 18.95 11.25 -10.75
C ASN A 24 19.58 9.85 -10.90
N ILE A 25 18.76 8.78 -10.96
CA ILE A 25 19.25 7.42 -11.25
C ILE A 25 19.83 7.35 -12.65
N ALA A 26 19.10 7.85 -13.66
CA ALA A 26 19.54 7.81 -15.05
C ALA A 26 20.86 8.56 -15.25
N THR A 27 21.01 9.75 -14.67
CA THR A 27 22.25 10.54 -14.73
C THR A 27 23.45 9.81 -14.11
N LYS A 28 23.27 9.18 -12.94
CA LYS A 28 24.35 8.41 -12.30
C LYS A 28 24.77 7.22 -13.15
N ILE A 29 23.80 6.45 -13.65
CA ILE A 29 24.08 5.28 -14.49
C ILE A 29 24.73 5.71 -15.81
N ALA A 30 24.26 6.81 -16.43
CA ALA A 30 24.86 7.34 -17.65
C ALA A 30 26.32 7.74 -17.46
N ALA A 31 26.68 8.32 -16.33
CA ALA A 31 28.08 8.65 -16.00
C ALA A 31 28.96 7.40 -15.83
N ASP A 32 28.44 6.35 -15.18
CA ASP A 32 29.18 5.12 -14.92
C ASP A 32 29.35 4.26 -16.18
N TYR A 33 28.41 4.35 -17.14
CA TYR A 33 28.37 3.52 -18.35
C TYR A 33 28.53 4.31 -19.66
N LYS A 34 29.13 5.52 -19.60
CA LYS A 34 29.28 6.45 -20.74
C LYS A 34 29.92 5.82 -22.00
N ASP A 35 30.82 4.86 -21.83
CA ASP A 35 31.56 4.20 -22.92
C ASP A 35 31.08 2.76 -23.17
N GLN A 36 29.92 2.40 -22.67
CA GLN A 36 29.34 1.06 -22.75
C GLN A 36 27.91 1.11 -23.27
N THR A 37 27.44 -0.04 -23.77
CA THR A 37 26.04 -0.24 -24.14
C THR A 37 25.44 -1.28 -23.18
N PRO A 38 24.91 -0.85 -22.02
CA PRO A 38 24.34 -1.77 -21.04
C PRO A 38 23.00 -2.31 -21.50
N ILE A 39 22.59 -3.43 -20.90
CA ILE A 39 21.22 -3.95 -21.00
C ILE A 39 20.47 -3.58 -19.71
N PHE A 40 19.40 -2.85 -19.85
CA PHE A 40 18.44 -2.62 -18.76
C PHE A 40 17.39 -3.72 -18.74
N VAL A 41 17.20 -4.34 -17.58
CA VAL A 41 16.22 -5.41 -17.40
C VAL A 41 15.18 -4.96 -16.39
N GLY A 42 14.00 -4.61 -16.88
CA GLY A 42 12.87 -4.22 -16.02
C GLY A 42 12.17 -5.42 -15.43
N VAL A 43 11.78 -5.34 -14.16
CA VAL A 43 11.04 -6.40 -13.45
C VAL A 43 9.54 -6.12 -13.49
N LEU A 44 8.83 -6.89 -14.28
CA LEU A 44 7.38 -6.71 -14.49
C LEU A 44 6.57 -7.35 -13.35
N ASN A 45 5.36 -6.79 -13.04
CA ASN A 45 4.68 -5.69 -13.76
C ASN A 45 5.03 -4.29 -13.18
N GLY A 46 5.52 -4.18 -11.95
CA GLY A 46 5.61 -2.90 -11.23
C GLY A 46 6.52 -1.88 -11.89
N SER A 47 7.65 -2.31 -12.44
CA SER A 47 8.69 -1.40 -12.94
C SER A 47 8.37 -0.72 -14.29
N PHE A 48 7.27 -1.06 -14.97
CA PHE A 48 7.05 -0.60 -16.37
C PHE A 48 7.05 0.93 -16.54
N MET A 49 6.48 1.67 -15.58
CA MET A 49 6.49 3.14 -15.61
C MET A 49 7.89 3.68 -15.33
N PHE A 50 8.57 3.12 -14.34
CA PHE A 50 9.94 3.49 -14.02
C PHE A 50 10.87 3.25 -15.19
N VAL A 51 10.84 2.09 -15.82
CA VAL A 51 11.66 1.77 -17.00
C VAL A 51 11.36 2.75 -18.15
N SER A 52 10.08 3.02 -18.42
CA SER A 52 9.69 3.95 -19.49
C SER A 52 10.23 5.36 -19.29
N ASP A 53 10.11 5.90 -18.08
CA ASP A 53 10.58 7.26 -17.80
C ASP A 53 12.11 7.30 -17.64
N PHE A 54 12.74 6.27 -17.06
CA PHE A 54 14.19 6.12 -17.00
C PHE A 54 14.83 6.18 -18.38
N LEU A 55 14.31 5.44 -19.37
CA LEU A 55 14.83 5.41 -20.73
C LEU A 55 14.71 6.75 -21.47
N LYS A 56 13.76 7.60 -21.11
CA LYS A 56 13.64 8.96 -21.65
C LYS A 56 14.71 9.91 -21.10
N GLU A 57 15.21 9.62 -19.91
CA GLU A 57 16.25 10.40 -19.23
C GLU A 57 17.68 9.85 -19.50
N TYR A 58 17.80 8.62 -20.03
CA TYR A 58 19.07 7.97 -20.32
C TYR A 58 19.54 8.29 -21.74
N GLU A 59 20.57 9.11 -21.89
CA GLU A 59 20.98 9.71 -23.18
C GLU A 59 21.94 8.86 -24.02
N HIS A 60 22.43 7.70 -23.51
CA HIS A 60 23.38 6.85 -24.23
C HIS A 60 22.69 5.63 -24.88
N PRO A 61 23.34 5.00 -25.89
CA PRO A 61 22.84 3.75 -26.43
C PRO A 61 22.69 2.67 -25.36
N CYS A 62 21.59 1.95 -25.38
CA CYS A 62 21.30 0.85 -24.45
C CYS A 62 20.40 -0.19 -25.09
N GLU A 63 20.40 -1.38 -24.54
CA GLU A 63 19.41 -2.41 -24.84
C GLU A 63 18.41 -2.50 -23.69
N VAL A 64 17.21 -2.97 -23.99
CA VAL A 64 16.14 -3.11 -23.00
C VAL A 64 15.53 -4.49 -23.09
N SER A 65 15.30 -5.08 -21.94
CA SER A 65 14.56 -6.33 -21.80
C SER A 65 13.73 -6.33 -20.53
N PHE A 66 12.92 -7.35 -20.36
CA PHE A 66 12.07 -7.52 -19.20
C PHE A 66 12.11 -8.94 -18.69
N VAL A 67 12.03 -9.08 -17.37
CA VAL A 67 11.78 -10.35 -16.69
C VAL A 67 10.46 -10.25 -15.93
N LYS A 68 9.77 -11.36 -15.78
CA LYS A 68 8.57 -11.44 -14.95
C LYS A 68 8.66 -12.64 -14.04
N LEU A 69 8.66 -12.37 -12.75
CA LEU A 69 8.60 -13.38 -11.70
C LEU A 69 7.15 -13.49 -11.18
N SER A 70 6.66 -14.70 -11.00
CA SER A 70 5.39 -14.93 -10.34
C SER A 70 5.65 -15.52 -8.96
N SER A 71 5.20 -14.84 -7.91
CA SER A 71 5.06 -15.45 -6.60
C SER A 71 3.74 -16.23 -6.56
N TYR A 72 3.80 -17.55 -6.48
CA TYR A 72 2.61 -18.38 -6.26
C TYR A 72 2.05 -18.11 -4.86
N SER A 73 0.93 -17.39 -4.79
CA SER A 73 0.12 -17.26 -3.59
C SER A 73 -1.00 -18.29 -3.59
N GLY A 74 -0.64 -19.58 -3.52
CA GLY A 74 -1.60 -20.67 -3.32
C GLY A 74 -1.55 -21.17 -1.88
N LEU A 75 -2.64 -21.79 -1.40
CA LEU A 75 -2.78 -22.35 -0.04
C LEU A 75 -1.73 -23.42 0.36
N THR A 76 -0.84 -23.77 -0.56
CA THR A 76 0.35 -24.60 -0.33
C THR A 76 1.52 -23.97 -1.07
N SER A 77 2.19 -23.01 -0.44
CA SER A 77 3.40 -22.42 -1.01
C SER A 77 4.53 -23.45 -0.99
N THR A 78 4.82 -24.06 -2.12
CA THR A 78 6.01 -24.91 -2.33
C THR A 78 7.30 -24.07 -2.41
N GLY A 79 7.22 -22.76 -2.30
CA GLY A 79 8.39 -21.85 -2.38
C GLY A 79 9.00 -21.74 -3.78
N ILE A 80 8.37 -22.31 -4.81
CA ILE A 80 8.85 -22.24 -6.19
C ILE A 80 8.34 -20.94 -6.82
N VAL A 81 9.25 -20.08 -7.23
CA VAL A 81 8.98 -18.91 -8.07
C VAL A 81 9.07 -19.37 -9.53
N GLU A 82 7.98 -19.29 -10.27
CA GLU A 82 8.00 -19.54 -11.70
C GLU A 82 8.42 -18.29 -12.46
N THR A 83 9.40 -18.44 -13.35
CA THR A 83 9.79 -17.39 -14.29
C THR A 83 8.83 -17.39 -15.47
N LEU A 84 8.04 -16.34 -15.63
CA LEU A 84 7.09 -16.19 -16.74
C LEU A 84 7.72 -15.58 -17.98
N LEU A 85 8.79 -14.80 -17.81
CA LEU A 85 9.63 -14.28 -18.88
C LEU A 85 11.07 -14.49 -18.46
N ASP A 86 11.81 -15.24 -19.30
CA ASP A 86 13.19 -15.63 -19.05
C ASP A 86 14.20 -14.50 -19.28
N ILE A 87 15.42 -14.72 -18.78
CA ILE A 87 16.57 -13.87 -19.03
C ILE A 87 16.85 -13.83 -20.54
N PRO A 88 17.10 -12.64 -21.12
CA PRO A 88 17.44 -12.53 -22.55
C PRO A 88 18.68 -13.32 -22.88
N GLU A 89 18.69 -14.08 -23.99
CA GLU A 89 19.84 -14.87 -24.42
C GLU A 89 21.07 -14.02 -24.76
N ASN A 90 20.87 -12.75 -25.11
CA ASN A 90 21.91 -11.84 -25.58
C ASN A 90 22.69 -11.10 -24.49
N ILE A 91 22.58 -11.52 -23.21
CA ILE A 91 23.25 -10.85 -22.07
C ILE A 91 24.73 -11.24 -21.87
N LYS A 92 25.17 -12.34 -22.48
CA LYS A 92 26.52 -12.85 -22.30
C LYS A 92 27.57 -11.82 -22.66
N GLY A 93 28.49 -11.54 -21.74
CA GLY A 93 29.59 -10.57 -21.90
C GLY A 93 29.13 -9.11 -21.89
N LYS A 94 27.90 -8.81 -21.52
CA LYS A 94 27.37 -7.45 -21.40
C LYS A 94 27.18 -7.02 -19.94
N SER A 95 27.17 -5.73 -19.70
CA SER A 95 26.77 -5.15 -18.42
C SER A 95 25.25 -5.16 -18.31
N VAL A 96 24.74 -5.74 -17.23
CA VAL A 96 23.29 -5.85 -16.96
C VAL A 96 22.93 -5.02 -15.76
N ILE A 97 21.89 -4.19 -15.90
CA ILE A 97 21.38 -3.36 -14.84
C ILE A 97 19.88 -3.69 -14.65
N ILE A 98 19.55 -4.24 -13.50
CA ILE A 98 18.16 -4.49 -13.11
C ILE A 98 17.49 -3.18 -12.74
N LEU A 99 16.27 -2.95 -13.24
CA LEU A 99 15.40 -1.84 -12.87
C LEU A 99 14.18 -2.39 -12.13
N GLU A 100 14.15 -2.17 -10.83
CA GLU A 100 13.08 -2.58 -9.92
C GLU A 100 12.30 -1.37 -9.44
N ASP A 101 10.98 -1.48 -9.34
CA ASP A 101 10.14 -0.40 -8.84
C ASP A 101 10.35 -0.19 -7.33
N ILE A 102 10.39 -1.27 -6.56
CA ILE A 102 10.57 -1.21 -5.11
C ILE A 102 11.36 -2.41 -4.58
N ILE A 103 12.34 -2.13 -3.73
CA ILE A 103 12.98 -3.14 -2.90
C ILE A 103 12.48 -2.98 -1.46
N ASP A 104 11.68 -3.94 -1.04
CA ASP A 104 11.11 -4.07 0.30
C ASP A 104 11.93 -5.10 1.11
N THR A 105 11.48 -6.34 1.26
CA THR A 105 12.18 -7.40 1.99
C THR A 105 13.37 -8.00 1.23
N GLY A 106 13.49 -7.74 -0.06
CA GLY A 106 14.54 -8.27 -0.93
C GLY A 106 14.28 -9.69 -1.48
N ARG A 107 13.08 -10.24 -1.32
CA ARG A 107 12.77 -11.58 -1.85
C ARG A 107 12.91 -11.67 -3.36
N THR A 108 12.29 -10.75 -4.10
CA THR A 108 12.43 -10.66 -5.57
C THR A 108 13.89 -10.50 -5.97
N LEU A 109 14.61 -9.65 -5.25
CA LEU A 109 16.02 -9.40 -5.50
C LEU A 109 16.87 -10.66 -5.35
N LYS A 110 16.61 -11.48 -4.34
CA LYS A 110 17.30 -12.77 -4.14
C LYS A 110 17.14 -13.70 -5.34
N GLU A 111 15.92 -13.84 -5.84
CA GLU A 111 15.62 -14.66 -7.02
C GLU A 111 16.33 -14.11 -8.28
N LEU A 112 16.28 -12.78 -8.48
CA LEU A 112 16.97 -12.12 -9.59
C LEU A 112 18.48 -12.39 -9.54
N VAL A 113 19.12 -12.16 -8.39
CA VAL A 113 20.56 -12.41 -8.24
C VAL A 113 20.89 -13.88 -8.51
N HIS A 114 20.07 -14.81 -8.01
CA HIS A 114 20.25 -16.24 -8.30
C HIS A 114 20.14 -16.56 -9.79
N MET A 115 19.15 -16.01 -10.48
CA MET A 115 18.96 -16.19 -11.93
C MET A 115 20.19 -15.70 -12.72
N PHE A 116 20.69 -14.51 -12.37
CA PHE A 116 21.82 -13.90 -13.09
C PHE A 116 23.19 -14.45 -12.66
N SER A 117 23.34 -15.04 -11.47
CA SER A 117 24.61 -15.61 -10.99
C SER A 117 25.18 -16.75 -11.88
N ASN A 118 24.28 -17.44 -12.59
CA ASN A 118 24.65 -18.52 -13.51
C ASN A 118 24.86 -18.06 -14.95
N THR A 119 24.83 -16.74 -15.20
CA THR A 119 25.03 -16.15 -16.51
C THR A 119 26.40 -15.53 -16.62
N ASN A 120 26.99 -15.58 -17.82
CA ASN A 120 28.31 -14.99 -18.06
C ASN A 120 28.18 -13.50 -18.44
N VAL A 121 27.58 -12.69 -17.57
CA VAL A 121 27.51 -11.22 -17.73
C VAL A 121 28.86 -10.60 -17.37
N LEU A 122 29.17 -9.45 -17.96
CA LEU A 122 30.39 -8.70 -17.66
C LEU A 122 30.31 -8.02 -16.31
N ASP A 123 29.14 -7.42 -16.03
CA ASP A 123 28.84 -6.67 -14.82
C ASP A 123 27.35 -6.80 -14.50
N PHE A 124 27.01 -6.80 -13.22
CA PHE A 124 25.63 -6.91 -12.75
C PHE A 124 25.36 -5.87 -11.67
N LYS A 125 24.41 -4.99 -11.92
CA LYS A 125 24.02 -3.91 -11.00
C LYS A 125 22.52 -3.90 -10.76
N ILE A 126 22.13 -3.31 -9.65
CA ILE A 126 20.75 -3.19 -9.19
C ILE A 126 20.41 -1.72 -8.98
N ALA A 127 19.39 -1.27 -9.69
CA ALA A 127 18.78 0.04 -9.51
C ALA A 127 17.33 -0.12 -9.08
N THR A 128 16.93 0.61 -8.06
CA THR A 128 15.54 0.64 -7.59
C THR A 128 15.03 2.06 -7.45
N LEU A 129 13.77 2.28 -7.82
CA LEU A 129 13.14 3.58 -7.63
C LEU A 129 12.83 3.83 -6.15
N PHE A 130 12.24 2.84 -5.47
CA PHE A 130 11.91 2.93 -4.05
C PHE A 130 12.66 1.87 -3.25
N HIS A 131 13.19 2.27 -2.10
CA HIS A 131 13.88 1.39 -1.16
C HIS A 131 13.32 1.57 0.25
N LYS A 132 13.05 0.47 0.95
CA LYS A 132 12.62 0.46 2.35
C LYS A 132 13.75 -0.04 3.26
N PRO A 133 14.66 0.83 3.72
CA PRO A 133 15.83 0.41 4.48
C PRO A 133 15.50 -0.24 5.82
N SER A 134 14.33 0.05 6.40
CA SER A 134 13.92 -0.52 7.70
C SER A 134 13.49 -1.99 7.64
N VAL A 135 13.19 -2.51 6.46
CA VAL A 135 12.73 -3.91 6.27
C VAL A 135 13.67 -4.72 5.39
N TYR A 136 14.51 -4.06 4.60
CA TYR A 136 15.50 -4.74 3.77
C TYR A 136 16.60 -5.36 4.65
N ASN A 137 16.88 -6.65 4.45
CA ASN A 137 17.86 -7.38 5.26
C ASN A 137 19.33 -7.12 4.89
N GLY A 138 19.59 -6.36 3.80
CA GLY A 138 20.96 -6.03 3.35
C GLY A 138 21.74 -7.17 2.73
N GLU A 139 21.09 -8.28 2.32
CA GLU A 139 21.78 -9.45 1.77
C GLU A 139 22.54 -9.13 0.47
N TYR A 140 22.00 -8.22 -0.36
CA TYR A 140 22.61 -7.81 -1.62
C TYR A 140 22.80 -6.30 -1.69
N LYS A 141 23.88 -5.86 -2.34
CA LYS A 141 24.12 -4.43 -2.56
C LYS A 141 23.12 -3.89 -3.58
N ILE A 142 22.46 -2.79 -3.25
CA ILE A 142 21.71 -1.99 -4.20
C ILE A 142 22.64 -0.87 -4.67
N ASP A 143 22.92 -0.80 -5.97
CA ASP A 143 23.92 0.13 -6.52
C ASP A 143 23.35 1.53 -6.73
N TYR A 144 22.09 1.63 -7.14
CA TYR A 144 21.42 2.91 -7.40
C TYR A 144 20.05 2.92 -6.74
N ILE A 145 19.85 3.89 -5.86
CA ILE A 145 18.59 4.09 -5.12
C ILE A 145 18.05 5.47 -5.50
N GLY A 146 16.77 5.51 -5.88
CA GLY A 146 16.05 6.74 -6.17
C GLY A 146 15.63 7.44 -4.90
N LEU A 147 14.72 6.82 -4.16
CA LEU A 147 14.15 7.35 -2.92
C LEU A 147 14.11 6.27 -1.84
N GLU A 148 14.60 6.62 -0.66
CA GLU A 148 14.36 5.83 0.55
C GLU A 148 13.00 6.21 1.15
N ILE A 149 12.17 5.23 1.46
CA ILE A 149 10.83 5.43 1.98
C ILE A 149 10.60 4.61 3.26
N PRO A 150 9.70 5.06 4.14
CA PRO A 150 9.33 4.30 5.33
C PRO A 150 8.61 2.99 4.96
N ASP A 151 8.54 2.06 5.92
CA ASP A 151 7.75 0.83 5.76
C ASP A 151 6.26 1.13 5.77
N LYS A 152 5.75 1.57 4.63
CA LYS A 152 4.33 1.80 4.36
C LYS A 152 3.92 1.12 3.07
N PHE A 153 2.67 0.68 3.02
CA PHE A 153 2.11 0.15 1.78
C PHE A 153 1.79 1.32 0.84
N ILE A 154 2.37 1.28 -0.36
CA ILE A 154 2.22 2.33 -1.37
C ILE A 154 1.66 1.76 -2.67
N VAL A 155 0.98 2.62 -3.44
CA VAL A 155 0.42 2.33 -4.77
C VAL A 155 0.67 3.52 -5.68
N GLY A 156 0.56 3.29 -6.96
CA GLY A 156 0.81 4.31 -7.99
C GLY A 156 2.17 4.17 -8.63
N TYR A 157 2.34 4.81 -9.77
CA TYR A 157 3.57 4.79 -10.57
C TYR A 157 4.11 3.36 -10.83
N GLY A 158 3.21 2.47 -11.28
CA GLY A 158 3.52 1.06 -11.53
C GLY A 158 3.09 0.10 -10.42
N LEU A 159 3.06 0.56 -9.17
CA LEU A 159 2.66 -0.22 -8.00
C LEU A 159 1.12 -0.33 -7.89
N ASP A 160 0.63 -1.44 -7.38
CA ASP A 160 -0.81 -1.73 -7.31
C ASP A 160 -1.30 -2.19 -5.93
N TYR A 161 -2.62 -2.18 -5.81
CA TYR A 161 -3.37 -2.92 -4.82
C TYR A 161 -4.46 -3.73 -5.54
N ASN A 162 -4.30 -5.06 -5.56
CA ASN A 162 -5.18 -6.00 -6.25
C ASN A 162 -5.46 -5.54 -7.71
N GLU A 163 -4.39 -5.37 -8.49
CA GLU A 163 -4.37 -4.97 -9.90
C GLU A 163 -4.79 -3.51 -10.19
N LEU A 164 -5.23 -2.73 -9.21
CA LEU A 164 -5.59 -1.32 -9.39
C LEU A 164 -4.50 -0.37 -8.86
N GLY A 165 -4.37 0.79 -9.51
CA GLY A 165 -3.49 1.87 -9.07
C GLY A 165 -2.23 2.05 -9.91
N ARG A 166 -1.80 1.08 -10.71
CA ARG A 166 -0.55 1.15 -11.49
C ARG A 166 -0.47 2.36 -12.43
N ASN A 167 -1.60 2.82 -12.95
CA ASN A 167 -1.71 3.95 -13.89
C ASN A 167 -1.66 5.34 -13.23
N LEU A 168 -1.63 5.42 -11.90
CA LEU A 168 -1.54 6.70 -11.21
C LEU A 168 -0.16 7.32 -11.43
N LYS A 169 -0.12 8.63 -11.68
CA LYS A 169 1.12 9.38 -11.94
C LYS A 169 1.91 9.69 -10.68
N GLU A 170 1.22 9.73 -9.55
CA GLU A 170 1.74 10.00 -8.22
C GLU A 170 1.77 8.73 -7.40
N VAL A 171 2.51 8.74 -6.30
CA VAL A 171 2.52 7.65 -5.33
C VAL A 171 1.64 8.01 -4.14
N TYR A 172 0.81 7.07 -3.77
CA TYR A 172 -0.11 7.17 -2.64
C TYR A 172 0.24 6.13 -1.59
N GLN A 173 0.11 6.52 -0.33
CA GLN A 173 0.35 5.67 0.82
C GLN A 173 -0.98 5.20 1.39
N LEU A 174 -1.05 3.92 1.79
CA LEU A 174 -2.22 3.39 2.50
C LEU A 174 -2.54 4.29 3.70
N ASN A 175 -3.75 4.81 3.71
CA ASN A 175 -4.25 5.55 4.84
C ASN A 175 -4.64 4.53 5.94
N GLN A 176 -3.71 4.30 6.85
CA GLN A 176 -3.91 3.45 8.02
C GLN A 176 -4.71 4.19 9.11
N ASN A 177 -5.75 4.91 8.75
CA ASN A 177 -6.78 5.16 9.73
C ASN A 177 -7.44 3.78 9.98
N THR A 178 -6.82 2.99 10.81
CA THR A 178 -7.44 1.83 11.41
C THR A 178 -8.58 2.39 12.25
N MET A 179 -9.82 2.35 11.72
CA MET A 179 -10.99 2.62 12.56
C MET A 179 -10.96 1.60 13.70
N ILE A 180 -10.65 2.04 14.88
CA ILE A 180 -10.66 1.20 16.08
C ILE A 180 -12.09 1.21 16.61
N ASN A 181 -12.82 0.11 16.42
CA ASN A 181 -14.13 -0.04 17.01
C ASN A 181 -14.03 -0.89 18.28
N LEU A 182 -14.36 -0.27 19.43
CA LEU A 182 -14.32 -0.89 20.75
C LEU A 182 -15.74 -1.04 21.30
N VAL A 183 -16.06 -2.23 21.77
CA VAL A 183 -17.34 -2.47 22.45
C VAL A 183 -17.07 -2.77 23.92
N LEU A 184 -17.60 -1.92 24.81
CA LEU A 184 -17.45 -2.07 26.26
C LEU A 184 -18.62 -2.83 26.86
N PHE A 185 -18.33 -3.99 27.43
CA PHE A 185 -19.29 -4.82 28.15
C PHE A 185 -19.10 -4.73 29.66
N GLY A 186 -20.18 -4.86 30.40
CA GLY A 186 -20.12 -4.93 31.86
C GLY A 186 -21.45 -4.59 32.52
N LYS A 187 -21.62 -4.99 33.78
CA LYS A 187 -22.80 -4.73 34.60
C LYS A 187 -23.01 -3.22 34.83
N PRO A 188 -24.21 -2.76 35.15
CA PRO A 188 -24.44 -1.41 35.67
C PRO A 188 -23.46 -1.13 36.82
N GLY A 189 -22.87 0.07 36.86
CA GLY A 189 -21.90 0.46 37.89
C GLY A 189 -20.46 -0.08 37.71
N ALA A 190 -20.15 -0.85 36.66
CA ALA A 190 -18.82 -1.41 36.43
C ALA A 190 -17.75 -0.42 35.87
N GLY A 191 -18.06 0.88 35.87
CA GLY A 191 -17.10 1.90 35.40
C GLY A 191 -16.95 2.04 33.88
N LYS A 192 -17.84 1.42 33.06
CA LYS A 192 -17.77 1.50 31.58
C LYS A 192 -17.69 2.93 31.06
N GLY A 193 -18.50 3.84 31.60
CA GLY A 193 -18.51 5.24 31.18
C GLY A 193 -17.17 5.94 31.45
N THR A 194 -16.55 5.69 32.59
CA THR A 194 -15.21 6.23 32.92
C THR A 194 -14.14 5.70 31.98
N GLN A 195 -14.17 4.39 31.68
CA GLN A 195 -13.25 3.79 30.71
C GLN A 195 -13.50 4.29 29.29
N ALA A 196 -14.76 4.49 28.90
CA ALA A 196 -15.10 5.04 27.60
C ALA A 196 -14.55 6.47 27.40
N GLU A 197 -14.62 7.34 28.41
CA GLU A 197 -14.04 8.69 28.33
C GLU A 197 -12.50 8.66 28.23
N PHE A 198 -11.84 7.75 28.95
CA PHE A 198 -10.42 7.56 28.83
C PHE A 198 -10.00 7.09 27.42
N LEU A 199 -10.64 6.03 26.90
CA LEU A 199 -10.37 5.50 25.57
C LEU A 199 -10.68 6.52 24.46
N LYS A 200 -11.76 7.29 24.61
CA LYS A 200 -12.11 8.37 23.71
C LYS A 200 -11.00 9.42 23.59
N SER A 201 -10.44 9.84 24.73
CA SER A 201 -9.36 10.84 24.72
C SER A 201 -8.04 10.30 24.21
N GLU A 202 -7.69 9.05 24.56
CA GLU A 202 -6.41 8.43 24.18
C GLU A 202 -6.35 8.08 22.70
N TYR A 203 -7.43 7.56 22.13
CA TYR A 203 -7.48 7.06 20.75
C TYR A 203 -8.29 7.93 19.79
N ASN A 204 -8.74 9.13 20.23
CA ASN A 204 -9.60 10.02 19.44
C ASN A 204 -10.85 9.30 18.89
N LEU A 205 -11.50 8.49 19.73
CA LEU A 205 -12.68 7.72 19.37
C LEU A 205 -13.96 8.53 19.59
N LYS A 206 -14.99 8.25 18.79
CA LYS A 206 -16.35 8.76 19.03
C LYS A 206 -17.10 7.79 19.93
N HIS A 207 -17.49 8.24 21.12
CA HIS A 207 -18.30 7.44 22.02
C HIS A 207 -19.77 7.40 21.54
N ILE A 208 -20.30 6.20 21.36
CA ILE A 208 -21.69 5.94 21.05
C ILE A 208 -22.31 5.13 22.20
N SER A 209 -23.26 5.73 22.90
CA SER A 209 -24.08 5.02 23.87
C SER A 209 -25.44 4.73 23.24
N THR A 210 -25.82 3.46 23.12
CA THR A 210 -27.13 3.06 22.56
C THR A 210 -28.27 3.73 23.27
N GLY A 211 -28.22 3.80 24.60
CA GLY A 211 -29.24 4.48 25.40
C GLY A 211 -29.35 5.98 25.11
N ASP A 212 -28.24 6.67 24.86
CA ASP A 212 -28.25 8.11 24.52
C ASP A 212 -28.78 8.34 23.11
N VAL A 213 -28.42 7.47 22.16
CA VAL A 213 -28.94 7.53 20.78
C VAL A 213 -30.47 7.34 20.78
N PHE A 214 -31.00 6.39 21.55
CA PHE A 214 -32.43 6.21 21.71
C PHE A 214 -33.09 7.44 22.31
N ARG A 215 -32.62 7.93 23.45
CA ARG A 215 -33.15 9.12 24.13
C ARG A 215 -33.15 10.35 23.21
N TYR A 216 -32.08 10.54 22.45
CA TYR A 216 -31.97 11.63 21.49
C TYR A 216 -33.03 11.53 20.39
N ASN A 217 -33.15 10.35 19.76
CA ASN A 217 -34.11 10.14 18.67
C ASN A 217 -35.58 10.31 19.12
N ILE A 218 -35.91 9.76 20.27
CA ILE A 218 -37.25 9.90 20.85
C ILE A 218 -37.54 11.38 21.19
N LYS A 219 -36.61 12.05 21.89
CA LYS A 219 -36.75 13.45 22.29
C LYS A 219 -36.95 14.40 21.10
N ASN A 220 -36.24 14.12 20.01
CA ASN A 220 -36.30 14.95 18.81
C ASN A 220 -37.37 14.50 17.79
N GLY A 221 -38.15 13.49 18.11
CA GLY A 221 -39.24 13.03 17.27
C GLY A 221 -38.84 12.56 15.88
N THR A 222 -37.61 12.00 15.73
CA THR A 222 -37.17 11.43 14.44
C THR A 222 -38.09 10.27 14.03
N GLU A 223 -38.10 9.90 12.77
CA GLU A 223 -38.89 8.76 12.29
C GLU A 223 -38.53 7.45 13.02
N LEU A 224 -37.26 7.19 13.23
CA LEU A 224 -36.79 6.03 14.01
C LEU A 224 -37.15 6.19 15.50
N GLY A 225 -37.12 7.41 16.06
CA GLY A 225 -37.52 7.69 17.44
C GLY A 225 -38.98 7.44 17.66
N LYS A 226 -39.86 7.89 16.76
CA LYS A 226 -41.32 7.63 16.83
C LYS A 226 -41.62 6.14 16.72
N LEU A 227 -40.90 5.43 15.80
CA LEU A 227 -41.06 4.01 15.65
C LEU A 227 -40.63 3.25 16.91
N ALA A 228 -39.47 3.56 17.47
CA ALA A 228 -39.02 2.97 18.74
C ALA A 228 -39.98 3.23 19.89
N GLN A 229 -40.51 4.47 20.02
CA GLN A 229 -41.46 4.83 21.03
C GLN A 229 -42.74 3.98 20.93
N SER A 230 -43.21 3.69 19.71
CA SER A 230 -44.42 2.88 19.48
C SER A 230 -44.30 1.44 19.99
N PHE A 231 -43.10 0.86 20.03
CA PHE A 231 -42.87 -0.45 20.64
C PHE A 231 -42.80 -0.34 22.17
N MET A 232 -42.05 0.66 22.66
CA MET A 232 -41.91 0.88 24.11
C MET A 232 -43.24 1.16 24.80
N ASP A 233 -44.13 1.95 24.17
CA ASP A 233 -45.48 2.27 24.69
C ASP A 233 -46.38 1.03 24.82
N LYS A 234 -46.09 -0.03 24.03
CA LYS A 234 -46.78 -1.32 24.11
C LYS A 234 -46.11 -2.29 25.11
N GLY A 235 -44.99 -1.90 25.68
CA GLY A 235 -44.18 -2.78 26.52
C GLY A 235 -43.34 -3.81 25.74
N ASP A 236 -43.22 -3.65 24.41
CA ASP A 236 -42.47 -4.50 23.52
C ASP A 236 -41.00 -4.07 23.44
N LEU A 237 -40.13 -5.02 23.10
CA LEU A 237 -38.75 -4.70 22.79
C LEU A 237 -38.65 -4.05 21.40
N VAL A 238 -37.83 -3.01 21.29
CA VAL A 238 -37.56 -2.38 20.01
C VAL A 238 -36.78 -3.39 19.12
N PRO A 239 -37.22 -3.65 17.87
CA PRO A 239 -36.54 -4.57 16.97
C PRO A 239 -35.10 -4.17 16.72
N ASP A 240 -34.21 -5.17 16.57
CA ASP A 240 -32.78 -4.97 16.32
C ASP A 240 -32.52 -4.11 15.07
N GLU A 241 -33.33 -4.26 14.02
CA GLU A 241 -33.24 -3.50 12.79
C GLU A 241 -33.37 -1.98 13.02
N VAL A 242 -34.24 -1.56 13.91
CA VAL A 242 -34.43 -0.15 14.28
C VAL A 242 -33.22 0.34 15.06
N THR A 243 -32.73 -0.47 15.99
CA THR A 243 -31.54 -0.18 16.81
C THR A 243 -30.29 -0.06 15.92
N ILE A 244 -30.09 -1.01 15.02
CA ILE A 244 -28.96 -1.02 14.08
C ILE A 244 -28.99 0.24 13.20
N LYS A 245 -30.15 0.60 12.67
CA LYS A 245 -30.30 1.77 11.82
C LYS A 245 -30.01 3.08 12.55
N MET A 246 -30.47 3.22 13.81
CA MET A 246 -30.14 4.37 14.66
C MET A 246 -28.61 4.49 14.88
N LEU A 247 -27.93 3.35 15.09
CA LEU A 247 -26.47 3.33 15.27
C LEU A 247 -25.74 3.65 13.97
N GLN A 248 -26.20 3.13 12.83
CA GLN A 248 -25.66 3.46 11.51
C GLN A 248 -25.73 4.96 11.23
N ASP A 249 -26.91 5.56 11.44
CA ASP A 249 -27.10 7.01 11.28
C ASP A 249 -26.15 7.83 12.17
N GLU A 250 -25.84 7.35 13.38
CA GLU A 250 -24.91 8.03 14.29
C GLU A 250 -23.45 7.88 13.85
N VAL A 251 -23.07 6.72 13.29
CA VAL A 251 -21.75 6.48 12.69
C VAL A 251 -21.56 7.36 11.47
N GLU A 252 -22.54 7.43 10.57
CA GLU A 252 -22.49 8.20 9.33
C GLU A 252 -22.38 9.72 9.56
N LYS A 253 -22.89 10.23 10.69
CA LYS A 253 -22.71 11.64 11.08
C LYS A 253 -21.28 12.01 11.48
N ASN A 254 -20.41 11.02 11.70
CA ASN A 254 -19.05 11.24 12.19
C ASN A 254 -18.00 10.59 11.29
N PRO A 255 -17.93 10.97 9.99
CA PRO A 255 -17.06 10.32 9.01
C PRO A 255 -15.56 10.53 9.28
N GLU A 256 -15.22 11.55 10.07
CA GLU A 256 -13.83 11.89 10.43
C GLU A 256 -13.35 11.21 11.73
N ALA A 257 -14.19 10.42 12.38
CA ALA A 257 -13.83 9.73 13.61
C ALA A 257 -12.76 8.66 13.33
N SER A 258 -11.76 8.56 14.21
CA SER A 258 -10.71 7.52 14.15
C SER A 258 -11.26 6.13 14.56
N GLY A 259 -12.52 6.05 14.97
CA GLY A 259 -13.25 4.85 15.36
C GLY A 259 -14.31 5.14 16.41
N PHE A 260 -14.94 4.10 16.91
CA PHE A 260 -16.10 4.20 17.78
C PHE A 260 -15.97 3.31 19.01
#